data_a28407c349d9afca24d31ccb034ef567
#
_entry.id   a28407c349d9afca24d31ccb034ef567
#
_cell.length_a   1.000
_cell.length_b   1.000
_cell.length_c   1.000
_cell.angle_alpha   90.00
_cell.angle_beta   90.00
_cell.angle_gamma   90.00
#
_symmetry.space_group_name_H-M   'P 1'
#
loop_
_entity.id
_entity.type
_entity.pdbx_description
1 polymer ?
#
loop_
_entity_poly.entity_id
_entity_poly.type
_entity_poly.pdbx_seq_one_letter_code
_entity_poly.pdbx_strand_id
1 'polypeptide(L)'
;FRETLRAFIEAEVVPHYDEWYANGIVPKDFYPKLGELGVFGIEVPEEYGGAGIESFKYQAVISEELGRAGVSFGGSSVHIALCLPYLTGLATDEQKQRWLPGMAAGELMFAIAMTEPGTGSDLAGMKTTAKLSEDGTHYVLNGAKTFITGGVNADRVIVCARTAPSTPEDR
;
A
#
# COMPACT_ATOMS: atom_id res chain seq x y z
N PHE A 1 -12.90 0.73 -18.96
CA PHE A 1 -12.02 0.28 -17.86
C PHE A 1 -11.95 -1.24 -17.76
N ARG A 2 -13.08 -1.96 -17.53
CA ARG A 2 -13.11 -3.42 -17.34
C ARG A 2 -12.45 -4.18 -18.49
N GLU A 3 -12.80 -3.88 -19.72
CA GLU A 3 -12.27 -4.57 -20.90
C GLU A 3 -10.76 -4.34 -21.06
N THR A 4 -10.31 -3.10 -20.84
CA THR A 4 -8.89 -2.74 -20.89
C THR A 4 -8.09 -3.46 -19.80
N LEU A 5 -8.62 -3.48 -18.55
CA LEU A 5 -8.00 -4.17 -17.43
C LEU A 5 -7.92 -5.69 -17.69
N ARG A 6 -8.99 -6.29 -18.22
CA ARG A 6 -9.03 -7.71 -18.57
C ARG A 6 -7.96 -8.06 -19.61
N ALA A 7 -7.90 -7.29 -20.70
CA ALA A 7 -6.91 -7.51 -21.75
C ALA A 7 -5.48 -7.37 -21.20
N PHE A 8 -5.24 -6.40 -20.31
CA PHE A 8 -3.95 -6.24 -19.64
C PHE A 8 -3.61 -7.45 -18.75
N ILE A 9 -4.55 -7.94 -17.95
CA ILE A 9 -4.34 -9.12 -17.09
C ILE A 9 -3.99 -10.33 -17.94
N GLU A 10 -4.71 -10.57 -19.03
CA GLU A 10 -4.49 -11.71 -19.93
C GLU A 10 -3.15 -11.62 -20.66
N ALA A 11 -2.67 -10.42 -21.00
CA ALA A 11 -1.42 -10.22 -21.72
C ALA A 11 -0.19 -10.15 -20.81
N GLU A 12 -0.28 -9.44 -19.68
CA GLU A 12 0.88 -9.05 -18.88
C GLU A 12 0.99 -9.81 -17.54
N VAL A 13 -0.06 -10.49 -17.09
CA VAL A 13 -0.05 -11.16 -15.79
C VAL A 13 -0.16 -12.67 -15.91
N VAL A 14 -1.20 -13.17 -16.61
CA VAL A 14 -1.47 -14.61 -16.72
C VAL A 14 -0.25 -15.41 -17.21
N PRO A 15 0.52 -14.97 -18.25
CA PRO A 15 1.66 -15.74 -18.74
C PRO A 15 2.82 -15.85 -17.74
N HIS A 16 2.89 -14.96 -16.75
CA HIS A 16 3.97 -14.89 -15.78
C HIS A 16 3.58 -15.33 -14.37
N TYR A 17 2.28 -15.55 -14.13
CA TYR A 17 1.76 -15.69 -12.78
C TYR A 17 2.25 -16.93 -12.05
N ASP A 18 2.41 -18.05 -12.74
CA ASP A 18 2.92 -19.30 -12.15
C ASP A 18 4.35 -19.12 -11.60
N GLU A 19 5.19 -18.38 -12.32
CA GLU A 19 6.54 -18.03 -11.88
C GLU A 19 6.50 -17.11 -10.66
N TRP A 20 5.68 -16.05 -10.69
CA TRP A 20 5.53 -15.13 -9.55
C TRP A 20 5.00 -15.84 -8.31
N TYR A 21 4.04 -16.75 -8.51
CA TYR A 21 3.47 -17.54 -7.43
C TYR A 21 4.53 -18.48 -6.82
N ALA A 22 5.31 -19.17 -7.64
CA ALA A 22 6.39 -20.05 -7.18
C ALA A 22 7.48 -19.27 -6.41
N ASN A 23 7.79 -18.04 -6.84
CA ASN A 23 8.75 -17.15 -6.20
C ASN A 23 8.17 -16.44 -4.96
N GLY A 24 6.85 -16.50 -4.75
CA GLY A 24 6.15 -15.84 -3.64
C GLY A 24 6.12 -14.32 -3.74
N ILE A 25 6.41 -13.73 -4.90
CA ILE A 25 6.48 -12.28 -5.08
C ILE A 25 6.16 -11.88 -6.51
N VAL A 26 5.41 -10.78 -6.65
CA VAL A 26 5.25 -10.06 -7.92
C VAL A 26 6.49 -9.17 -8.11
N PRO A 27 7.17 -9.21 -9.28
CA PRO A 27 8.35 -8.37 -9.52
C PRO A 27 8.05 -6.88 -9.39
N LYS A 28 8.99 -6.12 -8.83
CA LYS A 28 8.79 -4.70 -8.55
C LYS A 28 8.61 -3.86 -9.82
N ASP A 29 9.27 -4.24 -10.91
CA ASP A 29 9.19 -3.60 -12.22
C ASP A 29 7.84 -3.79 -12.93
N PHE A 30 6.97 -4.64 -12.39
CA PHE A 30 5.58 -4.78 -12.85
C PHE A 30 4.70 -3.59 -12.42
N TYR A 31 4.94 -2.98 -11.26
CA TYR A 31 4.05 -1.95 -10.72
C TYR A 31 3.96 -0.67 -11.56
N PRO A 32 5.02 -0.16 -12.20
CA PRO A 32 4.89 0.96 -13.15
C PRO A 32 3.90 0.69 -14.29
N LYS A 33 3.76 -0.55 -14.77
CA LYS A 33 2.75 -0.91 -15.78
C LYS A 33 1.31 -0.71 -15.28
N LEU A 34 1.05 -0.94 -13.99
CA LEU A 34 -0.24 -0.62 -13.36
C LEU A 34 -0.47 0.88 -13.23
N GLY A 35 0.59 1.65 -13.00
CA GLY A 35 0.57 3.10 -13.02
C GLY A 35 0.23 3.63 -14.42
N GLU A 36 0.91 3.17 -15.46
CA GLU A 36 0.63 3.51 -16.87
C GLU A 36 -0.80 3.14 -17.30
N LEU A 37 -1.32 2.01 -16.80
CA LEU A 37 -2.72 1.62 -17.00
C LEU A 37 -3.72 2.50 -16.24
N GLY A 38 -3.23 3.34 -15.32
CA GLY A 38 -4.02 4.23 -14.47
C GLY A 38 -4.66 3.57 -13.26
N VAL A 39 -4.33 2.31 -12.96
CA VAL A 39 -4.93 1.55 -11.84
C VAL A 39 -4.60 2.18 -10.48
N PHE A 40 -3.38 2.64 -10.31
CA PHE A 40 -2.93 3.26 -9.05
C PHE A 40 -3.37 4.71 -8.89
N GLY A 41 -3.64 5.40 -10.02
CA GLY A 41 -4.02 6.80 -10.02
C GLY A 41 -5.52 7.07 -9.89
N ILE A 42 -6.40 6.06 -9.86
CA ILE A 42 -7.86 6.25 -9.91
C ILE A 42 -8.34 7.20 -8.79
N GLU A 43 -7.96 6.95 -7.55
CA GLU A 43 -8.41 7.71 -6.38
C GLU A 43 -7.41 8.80 -5.94
N VAL A 44 -6.23 8.86 -6.56
CA VAL A 44 -5.26 9.92 -6.29
C VAL A 44 -5.82 11.25 -6.84
N PRO A 45 -5.81 12.36 -6.07
CA PRO A 45 -6.30 13.64 -6.54
C PRO A 45 -5.60 14.12 -7.82
N GLU A 46 -6.33 14.83 -8.68
CA GLU A 46 -5.84 15.32 -9.97
C GLU A 46 -4.58 16.18 -9.84
N GLU A 47 -4.49 17.00 -8.80
CA GLU A 47 -3.33 17.86 -8.50
C GLU A 47 -2.03 17.07 -8.25
N TYR A 48 -2.12 15.76 -7.95
CA TYR A 48 -0.99 14.85 -7.77
C TYR A 48 -0.86 13.83 -8.90
N GLY A 49 -1.53 14.06 -10.04
CA GLY A 49 -1.40 13.24 -11.24
C GLY A 49 -2.33 12.03 -11.31
N GLY A 50 -3.34 11.96 -10.44
CA GLY A 50 -4.39 10.96 -10.47
C GLY A 50 -5.62 11.40 -11.24
N ALA A 51 -6.69 10.58 -11.18
CA ALA A 51 -7.98 10.87 -11.79
C ALA A 51 -9.01 11.47 -10.82
N GLY A 52 -8.71 11.50 -9.51
CA GLY A 52 -9.59 12.06 -8.48
C GLY A 52 -10.96 11.35 -8.35
N ILE A 53 -11.05 10.09 -8.75
CA ILE A 53 -12.33 9.38 -8.80
C ILE A 53 -12.58 8.64 -7.49
N GLU A 54 -13.38 9.20 -6.62
CA GLU A 54 -13.81 8.59 -5.35
C GLU A 54 -14.94 7.57 -5.58
N SER A 55 -14.60 6.39 -6.12
CA SER A 55 -15.61 5.36 -6.37
C SER A 55 -15.06 3.96 -6.17
N PHE A 56 -15.58 3.25 -5.17
CA PHE A 56 -15.25 1.85 -4.91
C PHE A 56 -15.57 0.89 -6.08
N LYS A 57 -16.37 1.31 -7.05
CA LYS A 57 -16.71 0.49 -8.23
C LYS A 57 -15.47 0.07 -9.03
N TYR A 58 -14.44 0.89 -9.07
CA TYR A 58 -13.18 0.55 -9.76
C TYR A 58 -12.43 -0.54 -9.02
N GLN A 59 -12.33 -0.45 -7.69
CA GLN A 59 -11.72 -1.48 -6.85
C GLN A 59 -12.49 -2.81 -6.95
N ALA A 60 -13.82 -2.76 -7.01
CA ALA A 60 -14.65 -3.95 -7.21
C ALA A 60 -14.36 -4.60 -8.57
N VAL A 61 -14.25 -3.82 -9.65
CA VAL A 61 -13.92 -4.34 -10.98
C VAL A 61 -12.52 -4.96 -11.01
N ILE A 62 -11.53 -4.33 -10.37
CA ILE A 62 -10.17 -4.90 -10.27
C ILE A 62 -10.23 -6.26 -9.57
N SER A 63 -10.91 -6.34 -8.43
CA SER A 63 -11.03 -7.58 -7.66
C SER A 63 -11.76 -8.69 -8.43
N GLU A 64 -12.83 -8.34 -9.14
CA GLU A 64 -13.59 -9.29 -10.00
C GLU A 64 -12.72 -9.84 -11.14
N GLU A 65 -11.99 -8.98 -11.86
CA GLU A 65 -11.18 -9.43 -13.00
C GLU A 65 -9.97 -10.25 -12.57
N LEU A 66 -9.32 -9.89 -11.44
CA LEU A 66 -8.27 -10.70 -10.84
C LEU A 66 -8.78 -12.07 -10.38
N GLY A 67 -9.94 -12.09 -9.68
CA GLY A 67 -10.59 -13.33 -9.26
C GLY A 67 -11.01 -14.22 -10.43
N ARG A 68 -11.53 -13.64 -11.51
CA ARG A 68 -11.89 -14.34 -12.74
C ARG A 68 -10.68 -15.02 -13.39
N ALA A 69 -9.54 -14.32 -13.42
CA ALA A 69 -8.31 -14.83 -14.01
C ALA A 69 -7.53 -15.76 -13.06
N GLY A 70 -7.89 -15.83 -11.78
CA GLY A 70 -7.17 -16.61 -10.76
C GLY A 70 -5.78 -16.07 -10.42
N VAL A 71 -5.57 -14.75 -10.54
CA VAL A 71 -4.27 -14.08 -10.35
C VAL A 71 -4.34 -12.96 -9.32
N SER A 72 -3.19 -12.38 -8.99
CA SER A 72 -3.06 -11.27 -8.04
C SER A 72 -1.99 -10.27 -8.52
N PHE A 73 -2.17 -9.00 -8.19
CA PHE A 73 -1.16 -7.95 -8.34
C PHE A 73 -0.27 -7.80 -7.10
N GLY A 74 -0.18 -8.83 -6.25
CA GLY A 74 0.65 -8.81 -5.03
C GLY A 74 0.21 -7.75 -4.03
N GLY A 75 1.13 -6.89 -3.61
CA GLY A 75 0.87 -5.83 -2.61
C GLY A 75 0.04 -4.65 -3.07
N SER A 76 -0.41 -4.60 -4.33
CA SER A 76 -1.10 -3.45 -4.91
C SER A 76 -2.41 -3.08 -4.21
N SER A 77 -3.16 -4.08 -3.72
CA SER A 77 -4.41 -3.83 -2.99
C SER A 77 -4.17 -3.07 -1.68
N VAL A 78 -3.11 -3.41 -0.94
CA VAL A 78 -2.73 -2.68 0.27
C VAL A 78 -2.24 -1.28 -0.06
N HIS A 79 -1.48 -1.14 -1.14
CA HIS A 79 -0.97 0.13 -1.63
C HIS A 79 -2.11 1.13 -1.89
N ILE A 80 -3.16 0.71 -2.61
CA ILE A 80 -4.28 1.58 -2.98
C ILE A 80 -5.31 1.67 -1.84
N ALA A 81 -5.83 0.52 -1.37
CA ALA A 81 -7.00 0.52 -0.51
C ALA A 81 -6.69 0.87 0.95
N LEU A 82 -5.43 0.72 1.40
CA LEU A 82 -5.03 1.06 2.76
C LEU A 82 -4.07 2.24 2.81
N CYS A 83 -2.94 2.20 2.08
CA CYS A 83 -1.92 3.24 2.22
C CYS A 83 -2.38 4.60 1.65
N LEU A 84 -3.07 4.63 0.51
CA LEU A 84 -3.53 5.88 -0.10
C LEU A 84 -4.44 6.70 0.83
N PRO A 85 -5.48 6.15 1.49
CA PRO A 85 -6.31 6.90 2.43
C PRO A 85 -5.52 7.51 3.60
N TYR A 86 -4.50 6.81 4.11
CA TYR A 86 -3.63 7.39 5.14
C TYR A 86 -2.86 8.60 4.63
N LEU A 87 -2.34 8.53 3.40
CA LEU A 87 -1.58 9.64 2.82
C LEU A 87 -2.49 10.82 2.47
N THR A 88 -3.64 10.59 1.86
CA THR A 88 -4.57 11.67 1.52
C THR A 88 -5.19 12.33 2.74
N GLY A 89 -5.46 11.55 3.81
CA GLY A 89 -6.12 12.03 5.03
C GLY A 89 -5.18 12.61 6.09
N LEU A 90 -3.96 12.10 6.22
CA LEU A 90 -3.08 12.40 7.36
C LEU A 90 -1.73 13.01 6.99
N ALA A 91 -1.27 12.87 5.74
CA ALA A 91 0.00 13.45 5.33
C ALA A 91 -0.10 14.98 5.18
N THR A 92 1.02 15.67 5.41
CA THR A 92 1.13 17.11 5.11
C THR A 92 1.10 17.35 3.60
N ASP A 93 0.78 18.58 3.17
CA ASP A 93 0.76 18.91 1.73
C ASP A 93 2.14 18.68 1.07
N GLU A 94 3.23 18.98 1.79
CA GLU A 94 4.59 18.68 1.33
C GLU A 94 4.81 17.17 1.13
N GLN A 95 4.32 16.34 2.04
CA GLN A 95 4.40 14.88 1.93
C GLN A 95 3.55 14.36 0.79
N LYS A 96 2.34 14.90 0.59
CA LYS A 96 1.46 14.55 -0.53
C LYS A 96 2.13 14.88 -1.87
N GLN A 97 2.65 16.09 -2.02
CA GLN A 97 3.40 16.51 -3.22
C GLN A 97 4.60 15.60 -3.51
N ARG A 98 5.29 15.15 -2.47
CA ARG A 98 6.47 14.32 -2.60
C ARG A 98 6.15 12.87 -2.97
N TRP A 99 5.03 12.32 -2.51
CA TRP A 99 4.78 10.88 -2.57
C TRP A 99 3.65 10.46 -3.51
N LEU A 100 2.56 11.22 -3.57
CA LEU A 100 1.38 10.80 -4.34
C LEU A 100 1.63 10.68 -5.85
N PRO A 101 2.43 11.55 -6.51
CA PRO A 101 2.74 11.36 -7.93
C PRO A 101 3.44 10.03 -8.22
N GLY A 102 4.49 9.70 -7.46
CA GLY A 102 5.19 8.42 -7.60
C GLY A 102 4.33 7.21 -7.23
N MET A 103 3.41 7.38 -6.27
CA MET A 103 2.43 6.37 -5.91
C MET A 103 1.45 6.08 -7.05
N ALA A 104 0.90 7.12 -7.69
CA ALA A 104 0.01 6.99 -8.85
C ALA A 104 0.69 6.35 -10.06
N ALA A 105 1.97 6.66 -10.26
CA ALA A 105 2.79 6.09 -11.34
C ALA A 105 3.27 4.64 -11.07
N GLY A 106 3.09 4.11 -9.85
CA GLY A 106 3.63 2.80 -9.47
C GLY A 106 5.16 2.76 -9.30
N GLU A 107 5.80 3.92 -9.26
CA GLU A 107 7.24 4.08 -9.04
C GLU A 107 7.61 4.07 -7.55
N LEU A 108 6.68 4.45 -6.70
CA LEU A 108 6.84 4.52 -5.26
C LEU A 108 5.80 3.64 -4.55
N MET A 109 6.21 2.44 -4.16
CA MET A 109 5.33 1.48 -3.52
C MET A 109 5.28 1.69 -2.00
N PHE A 110 4.06 1.65 -1.46
CA PHE A 110 3.79 1.74 -0.02
C PHE A 110 3.30 0.42 0.54
N ALA A 111 3.72 0.14 1.76
CA ALA A 111 3.15 -0.88 2.64
C ALA A 111 2.73 -0.28 3.98
N ILE A 112 1.91 -1.00 4.74
CA ILE A 112 1.51 -0.60 6.10
C ILE A 112 1.85 -1.70 7.09
N ALA A 113 2.62 -1.35 8.12
CA ALA A 113 3.11 -2.26 9.15
C ALA A 113 2.32 -2.06 10.45
N MET A 114 1.30 -2.90 10.64
CA MET A 114 0.47 -2.92 11.85
C MET A 114 0.79 -4.12 12.73
N THR A 115 0.72 -5.33 12.17
CA THR A 115 0.84 -6.61 12.87
C THR A 115 2.22 -6.80 13.51
N GLU A 116 2.25 -7.35 14.71
CA GLU A 116 3.45 -7.73 15.46
C GLU A 116 3.44 -9.22 15.76
N PRO A 117 4.56 -9.84 16.14
CA PRO A 117 4.58 -11.27 16.52
C PRO A 117 3.59 -11.65 17.64
N GLY A 118 3.26 -10.69 18.51
CA GLY A 118 2.30 -10.89 19.61
C GLY A 118 0.98 -10.17 19.45
N THR A 119 0.71 -9.53 18.30
CA THR A 119 -0.43 -8.63 18.11
C THR A 119 -0.93 -8.69 16.68
N GLY A 120 -2.13 -9.20 16.49
CA GLY A 120 -2.85 -9.22 15.22
C GLY A 120 -4.13 -8.40 15.30
N SER A 121 -5.27 -9.06 15.59
CA SER A 121 -6.57 -8.39 15.70
C SER A 121 -6.65 -7.38 16.86
N ASP A 122 -5.91 -7.61 17.94
CA ASP A 122 -5.77 -6.67 19.06
C ASP A 122 -4.66 -5.64 18.77
N LEU A 123 -4.90 -4.71 17.86
CA LEU A 123 -3.95 -3.63 17.55
C LEU A 123 -3.71 -2.70 18.75
N ALA A 124 -4.65 -2.60 19.68
CA ALA A 124 -4.47 -1.85 20.92
C ALA A 124 -3.34 -2.44 21.79
N GLY A 125 -3.04 -3.73 21.65
CA GLY A 125 -1.95 -4.42 22.33
C GLY A 125 -0.55 -4.23 21.70
N MET A 126 -0.38 -3.39 20.65
CA MET A 126 0.91 -3.22 20.00
C MET A 126 1.99 -2.70 20.95
N LYS A 127 3.22 -3.19 20.74
CA LYS A 127 4.39 -2.87 21.58
C LYS A 127 5.45 -2.04 20.88
N THR A 128 5.42 -1.94 19.56
CA THR A 128 6.33 -1.06 18.80
C THR A 128 6.17 0.37 19.29
N THR A 129 7.28 1.03 19.60
CA THR A 129 7.33 2.41 20.08
C THR A 129 8.03 3.33 19.10
N ALA A 130 7.63 4.59 19.09
CA ALA A 130 8.28 5.68 18.37
C ALA A 130 8.59 6.79 19.37
N LYS A 131 9.87 7.04 19.63
CA LYS A 131 10.33 8.12 20.53
C LYS A 131 10.93 9.22 19.69
N LEU A 132 10.48 10.46 19.94
CA LEU A 132 11.08 11.63 19.30
C LEU A 132 12.56 11.72 19.72
N SER A 133 13.45 11.97 18.76
CA SER A 133 14.88 12.23 19.03
C SER A 133 15.06 13.48 19.88
N GLU A 134 16.21 13.61 20.57
CA GLU A 134 16.51 14.76 21.41
C GLU A 134 16.53 16.10 20.67
N ASP A 135 16.94 16.06 19.41
CA ASP A 135 16.95 17.23 18.50
C ASP A 135 15.59 17.50 17.82
N GLY A 136 14.57 16.66 18.06
CA GLY A 136 13.22 16.82 17.52
C GLY A 136 13.09 16.59 16.00
N THR A 137 14.11 16.04 15.32
CA THR A 137 14.14 15.95 13.85
C THR A 137 13.56 14.64 13.31
N HIS A 138 13.52 13.57 14.13
CA HIS A 138 13.07 12.26 13.71
C HIS A 138 12.55 11.43 14.89
N TYR A 139 11.87 10.32 14.58
CA TYR A 139 11.46 9.31 15.54
C TYR A 139 12.38 8.11 15.51
N VAL A 140 12.79 7.64 16.68
CA VAL A 140 13.48 6.35 16.85
C VAL A 140 12.43 5.28 17.08
N LEU A 141 12.32 4.35 16.11
CA LEU A 141 11.42 3.20 16.18
C LEU A 141 12.10 2.04 16.91
N ASN A 142 11.37 1.38 17.82
CA ASN A 142 11.82 0.17 18.50
C ASN A 142 10.67 -0.83 18.59
N GLY A 143 10.84 -2.00 17.97
CA GLY A 143 9.82 -3.05 17.90
C GLY A 143 10.05 -3.98 16.72
N ALA A 144 9.07 -4.88 16.49
CA ALA A 144 9.08 -5.81 15.38
C ALA A 144 7.70 -5.86 14.74
N LYS A 145 7.66 -5.85 13.40
CA LYS A 145 6.45 -6.01 12.60
C LYS A 145 6.57 -7.28 11.75
N THR A 146 5.45 -7.96 11.53
CA THR A 146 5.42 -9.24 10.80
C THR A 146 4.23 -9.30 9.84
N PHE A 147 4.31 -10.16 8.83
CA PHE A 147 3.26 -10.37 7.83
C PHE A 147 2.84 -9.10 7.09
N ILE A 148 3.82 -8.29 6.70
CA ILE A 148 3.59 -7.01 6.03
C ILE A 148 3.44 -7.25 4.53
N THR A 149 2.19 -7.21 4.05
CA THR A 149 1.88 -7.36 2.62
C THR A 149 2.59 -6.30 1.79
N GLY A 150 3.34 -6.74 0.77
CA GLY A 150 4.13 -5.85 -0.08
C GLY A 150 5.40 -5.30 0.56
N GLY A 151 5.73 -5.67 1.81
CA GLY A 151 6.86 -5.10 2.56
C GLY A 151 8.24 -5.28 1.89
N VAL A 152 8.43 -6.35 1.11
CA VAL A 152 9.67 -6.58 0.36
C VAL A 152 9.84 -5.59 -0.80
N ASN A 153 8.74 -5.25 -1.46
CA ASN A 153 8.72 -4.33 -2.62
C ASN A 153 8.53 -2.86 -2.23
N ALA A 154 8.21 -2.58 -0.96
CA ALA A 154 7.88 -1.23 -0.52
C ALA A 154 9.11 -0.31 -0.50
N ASP A 155 8.94 0.89 -1.04
CA ASP A 155 9.90 2.00 -0.93
C ASP A 155 9.66 2.80 0.35
N ARG A 156 8.41 2.79 0.83
CA ARG A 156 7.97 3.47 2.05
C ARG A 156 7.03 2.57 2.83
N VAL A 157 7.12 2.65 4.15
CA VAL A 157 6.27 1.87 5.05
C VAL A 157 5.60 2.81 6.05
N ILE A 158 4.27 2.77 6.11
CA ILE A 158 3.51 3.38 7.18
C ILE A 158 3.63 2.46 8.39
N VAL A 159 4.24 2.92 9.48
CA VAL A 159 4.46 2.11 10.68
C VAL A 159 3.54 2.57 11.79
N CYS A 160 2.65 1.68 12.24
CA CYS A 160 1.86 1.91 13.44
C CYS A 160 2.74 1.69 14.67
N ALA A 161 2.91 2.72 15.50
CA ALA A 161 3.75 2.69 16.70
C ALA A 161 3.17 3.60 17.79
N ARG A 162 3.48 3.27 19.04
CA ARG A 162 3.09 4.09 20.19
C ARG A 162 4.08 5.24 20.39
N THR A 163 3.56 6.46 20.52
CA THR A 163 4.35 7.66 20.85
C THR A 163 4.28 8.00 22.34
N ALA A 164 3.34 7.39 23.07
CA ALA A 164 3.16 7.53 24.52
C ALA A 164 3.03 6.15 25.20
N PRO A 165 3.28 6.03 26.52
CA PRO A 165 2.96 4.81 27.27
C PRO A 165 1.48 4.47 27.17
N SER A 166 1.16 3.17 27.10
CA SER A 166 -0.23 2.71 27.20
C SER A 166 -0.82 3.06 28.56
N THR A 167 -2.04 3.60 28.54
CA THR A 167 -2.87 3.74 29.74
C THR A 167 -3.98 2.67 29.72
N PRO A 168 -4.62 2.35 30.88
CA PRO A 168 -5.77 1.44 30.91
C PRO A 168 -6.94 1.90 30.04
N GLU A 169 -7.01 3.20 29.72
CA GLU A 169 -8.06 3.85 28.93
C GLU A 169 -7.82 3.71 27.41
N ASP A 170 -6.63 3.26 27.00
CA ASP A 170 -6.24 3.05 25.58
C ASP A 170 -6.75 1.71 25.01
N ARG A 171 -7.60 0.96 25.72
CA ARG A 171 -8.09 -0.38 25.34
C ARG A 171 -9.57 -0.40 25.02
#